data_8f37b814d121df9007c76877c63bcb24
#
_entry.id   8f37b814d121df9007c76877c63bcb24
#
_cell.length_a   1.000
_cell.length_b   1.000
_cell.length_c   1.000
_cell.angle_alpha   90.00
_cell.angle_beta   90.00
_cell.angle_gamma   90.00
#
_symmetry.space_group_name_H-M   'P 1'
#
loop_
_entity.id
_entity.type
_entity.pdbx_description
1 polymer ?
#
loop_
_entity_poly.entity_id
_entity_poly.type
_entity_poly.pdbx_seq_one_letter_code
_entity_poly.pdbx_strand_id
1 'polypeptide(L)'
;MQEANSHLSPEQARHLTQHGVNQNEDGTYSWKFDNYVRADSPYGMTQIEIEQLWGRISCPTLLVYGKESWAANPESDGRLRHFQNARVVSVEGAGHWVHHDRLQGFLELLRDFL
;
A
#
# COMPACT_ATOMS: atom_id res chain seq x y z
N MET A 1 0.98 14.35 8.90
CA MET A 1 1.32 13.29 7.93
C MET A 1 2.64 12.59 8.28
N GLN A 2 3.75 13.28 8.51
CA GLN A 2 5.03 12.66 8.92
C GLN A 2 4.94 11.88 10.24
N GLU A 3 4.16 12.33 11.21
CA GLU A 3 3.91 11.59 12.46
C GLU A 3 3.23 10.22 12.21
N ALA A 4 2.44 10.13 11.14
CA ALA A 4 1.76 8.89 10.77
C ALA A 4 2.62 7.98 9.87
N ASN A 5 3.64 8.54 9.20
CA ASN A 5 4.61 7.79 8.39
C ASN A 5 5.98 8.47 8.46
N SER A 6 6.85 7.94 9.30
CA SER A 6 8.20 8.45 9.53
C SER A 6 9.17 8.29 8.34
N HIS A 7 8.80 7.49 7.34
CA HIS A 7 9.59 7.31 6.11
C HIS A 7 9.45 8.48 5.11
N LEU A 8 8.41 9.31 5.27
CA LEU A 8 8.19 10.47 4.40
C LEU A 8 9.17 11.60 4.71
N SER A 9 9.84 12.11 3.69
CA SER A 9 10.55 13.38 3.80
C SER A 9 9.57 14.55 4.04
N PRO A 10 10.02 15.69 4.60
CA PRO A 10 9.18 16.89 4.73
C PRO A 10 8.57 17.35 3.40
N GLU A 11 9.32 17.23 2.31
CA GLU A 11 8.89 17.61 0.97
C GLU A 11 7.77 16.69 0.47
N GLN A 12 7.94 15.38 0.60
CA GLN A 12 6.91 14.39 0.26
C GLN A 12 5.64 14.58 1.09
N ALA A 13 5.79 14.79 2.41
CA ALA A 13 4.66 15.04 3.30
C ALA A 13 3.89 16.30 2.89
N ARG A 14 4.59 17.38 2.51
CA ARG A 14 3.98 18.61 2.01
C ARG A 14 3.24 18.35 0.70
N HIS A 15 3.89 17.71 -0.26
CA HIS A 15 3.29 17.37 -1.56
C HIS A 15 2.00 16.57 -1.40
N LEU A 16 2.04 15.47 -0.65
CA LEU A 16 0.87 14.62 -0.40
C LEU A 16 -0.26 15.37 0.32
N THR A 17 0.09 16.26 1.28
CA THR A 17 -0.90 17.07 1.99
C THR A 17 -1.57 18.07 1.05
N GLN A 18 -0.80 18.81 0.23
CA GLN A 18 -1.36 19.79 -0.71
C GLN A 18 -2.35 19.16 -1.69
N HIS A 19 -2.08 17.94 -2.15
CA HIS A 19 -2.98 17.21 -3.06
C HIS A 19 -4.12 16.47 -2.34
N GLY A 20 -3.95 16.18 -1.04
CA GLY A 20 -4.90 15.42 -0.24
C GLY A 20 -5.97 16.27 0.48
N VAL A 21 -5.89 17.61 0.47
CA VAL A 21 -6.82 18.50 1.17
C VAL A 21 -7.56 19.43 0.22
N ASN A 22 -8.75 19.86 0.66
CA ASN A 22 -9.49 21.00 0.12
C ASN A 22 -9.31 22.19 1.06
N GLN A 23 -9.19 23.39 0.50
CA GLN A 23 -9.34 24.62 1.27
C GLN A 23 -10.83 25.00 1.35
N ASN A 24 -11.32 25.22 2.56
CA ASN A 24 -12.68 25.61 2.83
C ASN A 24 -12.84 27.13 2.69
N GLU A 25 -14.08 27.61 2.56
CA GLU A 25 -14.40 29.03 2.41
C GLU A 25 -13.95 29.88 3.62
N ASP A 26 -13.91 29.29 4.81
CA ASP A 26 -13.46 29.91 6.06
C ASP A 26 -11.93 29.94 6.22
N GLY A 27 -11.18 29.48 5.21
CA GLY A 27 -9.72 29.40 5.21
C GLY A 27 -9.14 28.17 5.93
N THR A 28 -9.97 27.31 6.51
CA THR A 28 -9.55 26.02 7.07
C THR A 28 -9.30 24.98 5.98
N TYR A 29 -8.82 23.78 6.35
CA TYR A 29 -8.58 22.69 5.43
C TYR A 29 -9.29 21.43 5.89
N SER A 30 -9.85 20.70 4.93
CA SER A 30 -10.44 19.38 5.14
C SER A 30 -9.78 18.34 4.23
N TRP A 31 -9.72 17.08 4.67
CA TRP A 31 -9.26 16.00 3.82
C TRP A 31 -10.24 15.75 2.67
N LYS A 32 -9.71 15.42 1.49
CA LYS A 32 -10.52 15.05 0.32
C LYS A 32 -11.21 13.71 0.46
N PHE A 33 -10.66 12.81 1.27
CA PHE A 33 -11.27 11.49 1.47
C PHE A 33 -12.45 11.56 2.43
N ASP A 34 -13.46 10.73 2.18
CA ASP A 34 -14.59 10.55 3.08
C ASP A 34 -14.16 9.72 4.30
N ASN A 35 -14.57 10.13 5.51
CA ASN A 35 -14.28 9.40 6.73
C ASN A 35 -14.89 7.99 6.75
N TYR A 36 -15.97 7.75 6.01
CA TYR A 36 -16.57 6.42 5.84
C TYR A 36 -15.66 5.41 5.13
N VAL A 37 -14.60 5.83 4.44
CA VAL A 37 -13.59 4.92 3.86
C VAL A 37 -12.92 4.04 4.92
N ARG A 38 -12.97 4.44 6.19
CA ARG A 38 -12.41 3.70 7.33
C ARG A 38 -13.44 2.81 8.04
N ALA A 39 -14.71 2.86 7.63
CA ALA A 39 -15.74 1.99 8.19
C ALA A 39 -15.59 0.58 7.62
N ASP A 40 -15.75 -0.41 8.48
CA ASP A 40 -15.79 -1.80 8.02
C ASP A 40 -16.98 -2.03 7.10
N SER A 41 -16.75 -2.79 6.03
CA SER A 41 -17.84 -3.18 5.13
C SER A 41 -18.80 -4.12 5.87
N PRO A 42 -20.13 -3.87 5.85
CA PRO A 42 -21.10 -4.80 6.40
C PRO A 42 -21.17 -6.13 5.62
N TYR A 43 -20.57 -6.16 4.43
CA TYR A 43 -20.47 -7.34 3.56
C TYR A 43 -19.00 -7.75 3.40
N GLY A 44 -18.27 -7.86 4.51
CA GLY A 44 -16.89 -8.31 4.51
C GLY A 44 -16.77 -9.73 3.94
N MET A 45 -15.69 -9.96 3.18
CA MET A 45 -15.36 -11.30 2.72
C MET A 45 -14.70 -12.10 3.84
N THR A 46 -14.99 -13.37 3.91
CA THR A 46 -14.27 -14.31 4.78
C THR A 46 -12.85 -14.54 4.25
N GLN A 47 -11.94 -14.94 5.13
CA GLN A 47 -10.57 -15.28 4.73
C GLN A 47 -10.52 -16.35 3.62
N ILE A 48 -11.40 -17.36 3.70
CA ILE A 48 -11.50 -18.44 2.70
C ILE A 48 -11.89 -17.88 1.33
N GLU A 49 -12.86 -16.97 1.27
CA GLU A 49 -13.27 -16.34 0.01
C GLU A 49 -12.15 -15.50 -0.61
N ILE A 50 -11.41 -14.77 0.22
CA ILE A 50 -10.23 -13.99 -0.22
C ILE A 50 -9.17 -14.93 -0.82
N GLU A 51 -8.83 -16.00 -0.13
CA GLU A 51 -7.85 -17.00 -0.59
C GLU A 51 -8.27 -17.68 -1.90
N GLN A 52 -9.57 -17.99 -2.05
CA GLN A 52 -10.11 -18.51 -3.30
C GLN A 52 -10.01 -17.51 -4.45
N LEU A 53 -10.20 -16.21 -4.20
CA LEU A 53 -10.02 -15.18 -5.22
C LEU A 53 -8.55 -15.04 -5.63
N TRP A 54 -7.61 -15.04 -4.68
CA TRP A 54 -6.18 -15.06 -5.00
C TRP A 54 -5.80 -16.27 -5.85
N GLY A 55 -6.37 -17.43 -5.56
CA GLY A 55 -6.17 -18.66 -6.35
C GLY A 55 -6.68 -18.60 -7.80
N ARG A 56 -7.52 -17.63 -8.14
CA ARG A 56 -8.00 -17.39 -9.52
C ARG A 56 -7.12 -16.44 -10.32
N ILE A 57 -6.15 -15.77 -9.67
CA ILE A 57 -5.20 -14.88 -10.34
C ILE A 57 -4.16 -15.73 -11.05
N SER A 58 -4.28 -15.84 -12.38
CA SER A 58 -3.38 -16.65 -13.23
C SER A 58 -2.29 -15.83 -13.90
N CYS A 59 -2.45 -14.50 -13.99
CA CYS A 59 -1.43 -13.62 -14.57
C CYS A 59 -0.19 -13.54 -13.67
N PRO A 60 0.98 -13.18 -14.23
CA PRO A 60 2.15 -12.85 -13.43
C PRO A 60 1.81 -11.79 -12.39
N THR A 61 2.21 -12.03 -11.15
CA THR A 61 1.88 -11.15 -10.02
C THR A 61 3.15 -10.79 -9.24
N LEU A 62 3.35 -9.51 -9.00
CA LEU A 62 4.44 -9.00 -8.17
C LEU A 62 3.89 -8.49 -6.84
N LEU A 63 4.30 -9.13 -5.74
CA LEU A 63 4.01 -8.68 -4.38
C LEU A 63 5.22 -7.91 -3.85
N VAL A 64 5.07 -6.61 -3.62
CA VAL A 64 6.14 -5.78 -3.09
C VAL A 64 5.89 -5.53 -1.60
N TYR A 65 6.89 -5.85 -0.78
CA TYR A 65 6.83 -5.77 0.67
C TYR A 65 7.94 -4.87 1.22
N GLY A 66 7.58 -3.87 2.01
CA GLY A 66 8.55 -3.06 2.76
C GLY A 66 8.93 -3.76 4.07
N LYS A 67 10.22 -3.96 4.32
CA LYS A 67 10.68 -4.70 5.51
C LYS A 67 10.34 -4.03 6.85
N GLU A 68 10.10 -2.74 6.84
CA GLU A 68 9.68 -1.95 8.01
C GLU A 68 8.15 -1.73 8.04
N SER A 69 7.41 -2.47 7.20
CA SER A 69 5.95 -2.44 7.18
C SER A 69 5.36 -3.06 8.44
N TRP A 70 4.25 -2.49 8.92
CA TRP A 70 3.43 -3.09 9.97
C TRP A 70 2.68 -4.36 9.50
N ALA A 71 2.52 -4.54 8.20
CA ALA A 71 1.92 -5.76 7.64
C ALA A 71 2.94 -6.90 7.63
N ALA A 72 2.47 -8.14 7.74
CA ALA A 72 3.34 -9.30 7.67
C ALA A 72 3.88 -9.53 6.24
N ASN A 73 5.07 -10.15 6.16
CA ASN A 73 5.65 -10.56 4.88
C ASN A 73 4.79 -11.66 4.23
N PRO A 74 4.33 -11.51 2.96
CA PRO A 74 3.51 -12.49 2.26
C PRO A 74 4.15 -13.89 2.10
N GLU A 75 5.48 -13.98 2.16
CA GLU A 75 6.19 -15.27 2.14
C GLU A 75 6.10 -16.00 3.48
N SER A 76 6.15 -15.26 4.59
CA SER A 76 6.21 -15.84 5.93
C SER A 76 4.82 -16.12 6.53
N ASP A 77 3.79 -15.39 6.13
CA ASP A 77 2.42 -15.56 6.63
C ASP A 77 1.56 -16.53 5.82
N GLY A 78 2.14 -17.08 4.75
CA GLY A 78 1.49 -18.09 3.91
C GLY A 78 0.58 -17.53 2.82
N ARG A 79 0.43 -16.21 2.65
CA ARG A 79 -0.39 -15.63 1.58
C ARG A 79 0.11 -15.99 0.18
N LEU A 80 1.43 -16.02 -0.03
CA LEU A 80 2.04 -16.32 -1.32
C LEU A 80 1.57 -17.65 -1.92
N ARG A 81 1.34 -18.68 -1.10
CA ARG A 81 0.91 -20.02 -1.55
C ARG A 81 -0.44 -20.05 -2.29
N HIS A 82 -1.26 -19.03 -2.11
CA HIS A 82 -2.57 -18.96 -2.75
C HIS A 82 -2.52 -18.41 -4.18
N PHE A 83 -1.44 -17.77 -4.58
CA PHE A 83 -1.26 -17.25 -5.93
C PHE A 83 -0.66 -18.31 -6.85
N GLN A 84 -1.14 -18.39 -8.10
CA GLN A 84 -0.64 -19.36 -9.09
C GLN A 84 0.74 -18.98 -9.67
N ASN A 85 0.97 -17.67 -9.88
CA ASN A 85 2.17 -17.15 -10.54
C ASN A 85 2.58 -15.83 -9.88
N ALA A 86 3.06 -15.89 -8.65
CA ALA A 86 3.49 -14.72 -7.92
C ALA A 86 4.94 -14.83 -7.43
N ARG A 87 5.60 -13.68 -7.36
CA ARG A 87 6.88 -13.52 -6.64
C ARG A 87 6.78 -12.39 -5.64
N VAL A 88 7.52 -12.51 -4.55
CA VAL A 88 7.65 -11.46 -3.54
C VAL A 88 9.00 -10.76 -3.72
N VAL A 89 9.01 -9.44 -3.59
CA VAL A 89 10.23 -8.64 -3.47
C VAL A 89 10.15 -7.83 -2.19
N SER A 90 11.12 -8.05 -1.31
CA SER A 90 11.26 -7.31 -0.06
C SER A 90 12.19 -6.10 -0.26
N VAL A 91 11.73 -4.91 0.17
CA VAL A 91 12.47 -3.65 0.00
C VAL A 91 12.95 -3.16 1.36
N GLU A 92 14.27 -2.99 1.49
CA GLU A 92 14.93 -2.45 2.69
C GLU A 92 14.60 -0.97 2.91
N GLY A 93 14.46 -0.56 4.16
CA GLY A 93 14.24 0.82 4.55
C GLY A 93 12.92 1.40 4.02
N ALA A 94 11.95 0.54 3.71
CA ALA A 94 10.61 0.91 3.30
C ALA A 94 9.57 0.41 4.30
N GLY A 95 8.65 1.26 4.68
CA GLY A 95 7.45 0.91 5.42
C GLY A 95 6.36 0.34 4.50
N HIS A 96 5.11 0.55 4.88
CA HIS A 96 3.97 -0.02 4.14
C HIS A 96 3.76 0.61 2.76
N TRP A 97 4.07 1.88 2.60
CA TRP A 97 3.93 2.61 1.33
C TRP A 97 5.25 2.64 0.56
N VAL A 98 5.71 1.49 0.10
CA VAL A 98 7.00 1.30 -0.59
C VAL A 98 7.22 2.31 -1.72
N HIS A 99 6.18 2.61 -2.48
CA HIS A 99 6.21 3.58 -3.59
C HIS A 99 6.44 5.04 -3.14
N HIS A 100 6.16 5.39 -1.88
CA HIS A 100 6.51 6.67 -1.29
C HIS A 100 7.90 6.65 -0.69
N ASP A 101 8.23 5.56 0.01
CA ASP A 101 9.44 5.48 0.83
C ASP A 101 10.67 5.20 -0.02
N ARG A 102 10.53 4.45 -1.12
CA ARG A 102 11.60 4.01 -2.03
C ARG A 102 11.17 4.11 -3.50
N LEU A 103 10.73 5.29 -3.93
CA LEU A 103 10.13 5.52 -5.25
C LEU A 103 11.00 5.00 -6.41
N GLN A 104 12.30 5.31 -6.43
CA GLN A 104 13.17 4.90 -7.53
C GLN A 104 13.31 3.38 -7.63
N GLY A 105 13.58 2.72 -6.50
CA GLY A 105 13.64 1.25 -6.46
C GLY A 105 12.31 0.59 -6.82
N PHE A 106 11.19 1.18 -6.38
CA PHE A 106 9.86 0.70 -6.77
C PHE A 106 9.62 0.82 -8.29
N LEU A 107 10.01 1.94 -8.91
CA LEU A 107 9.89 2.14 -10.35
C LEU A 107 10.79 1.17 -11.16
N GLU A 108 11.99 0.87 -10.67
CA GLU A 108 12.88 -0.12 -11.27
C GLU A 108 12.24 -1.52 -11.22
N LEU A 109 11.71 -1.93 -10.05
CA LEU A 109 10.98 -3.20 -9.91
C LEU A 109 9.80 -3.32 -10.87
N LEU A 110 9.07 -2.23 -11.09
CA LEU A 110 7.94 -2.23 -12.03
C LEU A 110 8.43 -2.37 -13.48
N ARG A 111 9.49 -1.66 -13.88
CA ARG A 111 10.04 -1.75 -15.24
C ARG A 111 10.58 -3.15 -15.55
N ASP A 112 11.20 -3.78 -14.55
CA ASP A 112 11.72 -5.16 -14.69
C ASP A 112 10.61 -6.21 -14.73
N PHE A 113 9.43 -5.87 -14.21
CA PHE A 113 8.30 -6.78 -14.14
C PHE A 113 7.39 -6.70 -15.37
N LEU A 114 7.22 -5.52 -15.96
CA LEU A 114 6.35 -5.25 -17.12
C LEU A 114 7.05 -5.51 -18.44
#